data_36546ee50aaacf13735a15bf6c62eab7
#
_entry.id   36546ee50aaacf13735a15bf6c62eab7
#
_cell.length_a   1.000
_cell.length_b   1.000
_cell.length_c   1.000
_cell.angle_alpha   90.00
_cell.angle_beta   90.00
_cell.angle_gamma   90.00
#
_symmetry.space_group_name_H-M   'P 1'
#
loop_
_entity.id
_entity.type
_entity.pdbx_description
1 polymer ?
#
loop_
_entity_poly.entity_id
_entity_poly.type
_entity_poly.pdbx_seq_one_letter_code
_entity_poly.pdbx_strand_id
1 'polypeptide(L)'
;KQAMVNMITKRTASRILALTGLLASSLSAALTAEETTEKVAQPNILLLMADDMGYECVNANGGSSYQTPHLDKLAETGMRFEHCYSQPLCTPSRVKIMTGMSNVRNYVQFGVLKRDQTTFAHLLKKAGYATCIVGKWQLGKEADSPQHFGFDESCLWQHTRPARDEGRDTRYPQPHLEINGEAKDYPAEAYGPAIVSDYLCDFMERHKDQPFLGYYPMILPHNPFVPTPDSEDPNCRDHNQNYQDMVAYIDKVVGKLAAKLDELGIRDNTLILFTCDNGSAGAIKSQLNGNMVQGAKGTMTDAGTHVPLIANWPGTIPSGKVTQDLVDFSDFLPTFCEAAGAAIPAGHRIDGQSFLAQLRGEKGSPREWVYCWYSRGGGKGEQWARNQRYKLYPDGKFYDISQDRLETTPLVELSPEAQQARATLQGVLDQFKDARPAPKEKKKRK
;
A
#
# COMPACT_ATOMS: atom_id res chain seq x y z
N LYS A 1 45.95 9.49 -80.42
CA LYS A 1 46.21 8.28 -79.48
C LYS A 1 46.69 8.79 -78.12
N GLN A 2 47.45 9.91 -78.05
CA GLN A 2 48.00 10.41 -76.77
C GLN A 2 46.92 11.04 -75.82
N ALA A 3 45.86 11.60 -76.37
CA ALA A 3 44.79 12.28 -75.63
C ALA A 3 43.85 11.28 -74.90
N MET A 4 43.79 10.05 -75.38
CA MET A 4 42.86 9.06 -74.81
C MET A 4 43.48 8.28 -73.62
N VAL A 5 44.80 8.23 -73.51
CA VAL A 5 45.53 7.57 -72.38
C VAL A 5 45.50 8.49 -71.12
N ASN A 6 45.58 9.81 -71.29
CA ASN A 6 45.56 10.74 -70.15
C ASN A 6 44.16 10.92 -69.50
N MET A 7 43.10 10.52 -70.20
CA MET A 7 41.74 10.64 -69.66
C MET A 7 41.36 9.41 -68.78
N ILE A 8 41.98 8.26 -69.00
CA ILE A 8 41.70 7.05 -68.23
C ILE A 8 42.43 7.07 -66.88
N THR A 9 43.69 7.61 -66.86
CA THR A 9 44.46 7.70 -65.60
C THR A 9 43.92 8.73 -64.62
N LYS A 10 43.30 9.83 -65.08
CA LYS A 10 42.67 10.81 -64.14
C LYS A 10 41.35 10.35 -63.55
N ARG A 11 40.62 9.43 -64.19
CA ARG A 11 39.36 8.91 -63.64
C ARG A 11 39.57 7.80 -62.61
N THR A 12 40.68 7.07 -62.63
CA THR A 12 41.00 5.99 -61.70
C THR A 12 41.58 6.57 -60.39
N ALA A 13 42.39 7.63 -60.46
CA ALA A 13 42.94 8.27 -59.26
C ALA A 13 41.85 9.01 -58.41
N SER A 14 40.81 9.61 -59.07
CA SER A 14 39.71 10.30 -58.36
C SER A 14 38.72 9.35 -57.68
N ARG A 15 38.65 8.06 -58.11
CA ARG A 15 37.77 7.06 -57.48
C ARG A 15 38.41 6.37 -56.28
N ILE A 16 39.74 6.26 -56.23
CA ILE A 16 40.45 5.69 -55.10
C ILE A 16 40.52 6.67 -53.91
N LEU A 17 40.60 7.97 -54.13
CA LEU A 17 40.57 8.96 -53.07
C LEU A 17 39.16 9.16 -52.45
N ALA A 18 38.10 8.86 -53.22
CA ALA A 18 36.71 8.99 -52.71
C ALA A 18 36.30 7.73 -51.86
N LEU A 19 36.91 6.55 -52.07
CA LEU A 19 36.59 5.37 -51.28
C LEU A 19 37.31 5.34 -49.92
N THR A 20 38.51 5.93 -49.81
CA THR A 20 39.23 6.02 -48.53
C THR A 20 38.70 7.11 -47.61
N GLY A 21 38.07 8.14 -48.15
CA GLY A 21 37.38 9.20 -47.35
C GLY A 21 36.04 8.76 -46.73
N LEU A 22 35.31 7.82 -47.40
CA LEU A 22 34.06 7.29 -46.86
C LEU A 22 34.21 6.19 -45.78
N LEU A 23 35.35 5.48 -45.78
CA LEU A 23 35.62 4.46 -44.74
C LEU A 23 36.17 5.08 -43.44
N ALA A 24 36.80 6.26 -43.50
CA ALA A 24 37.29 6.95 -42.30
C ALA A 24 36.21 7.72 -41.55
N SER A 25 35.14 8.19 -42.25
CA SER A 25 34.01 8.87 -41.63
C SER A 25 32.95 7.93 -41.04
N SER A 26 32.90 6.65 -41.46
CA SER A 26 32.01 5.66 -40.91
C SER A 26 32.58 4.97 -39.62
N LEU A 27 33.90 5.06 -39.38
CA LEU A 27 34.51 4.52 -38.18
C LEU A 27 34.54 5.52 -37.00
N SER A 28 34.42 6.82 -37.26
CA SER A 28 34.33 7.86 -36.21
C SER A 28 32.91 8.08 -35.68
N ALA A 29 31.85 7.66 -36.41
CA ALA A 29 30.45 7.79 -35.98
C ALA A 29 29.98 6.58 -35.13
N ALA A 30 30.80 5.52 -34.98
CA ALA A 30 30.46 4.32 -34.22
C ALA A 30 30.97 4.34 -32.75
N LEU A 31 31.63 5.41 -32.31
CA LEU A 31 32.25 5.44 -30.98
C LEU A 31 31.64 6.51 -30.02
N THR A 32 30.49 7.10 -30.33
CA THR A 32 29.82 8.07 -29.44
C THR A 32 28.31 7.88 -29.36
N ALA A 33 27.81 6.66 -29.52
CA ALA A 33 26.52 6.31 -28.96
C ALA A 33 26.79 5.72 -27.55
N GLU A 34 27.23 6.54 -26.61
CA GLU A 34 26.81 6.35 -25.23
C GLU A 34 25.27 6.45 -25.27
N GLU A 35 24.60 5.29 -25.22
CA GLU A 35 23.24 5.23 -24.78
C GLU A 35 23.22 5.87 -23.39
N THR A 36 22.96 7.16 -23.33
CA THR A 36 22.36 7.77 -22.14
C THR A 36 21.00 7.11 -22.01
N THR A 37 20.96 5.94 -21.39
CA THR A 37 19.74 5.48 -20.77
C THR A 37 19.37 6.61 -19.80
N GLU A 38 18.44 7.46 -20.21
CA GLU A 38 17.77 8.37 -19.28
C GLU A 38 17.38 7.52 -18.10
N LYS A 39 18.06 7.71 -16.97
CA LYS A 39 17.73 7.04 -15.73
C LYS A 39 16.32 7.50 -15.40
N VAL A 40 15.31 6.65 -15.70
CA VAL A 40 13.92 6.95 -15.37
C VAL A 40 13.92 7.41 -13.93
N ALA A 41 13.49 8.64 -13.69
CA ALA A 41 13.51 9.23 -12.37
C ALA A 41 12.69 8.32 -11.44
N GLN A 42 13.33 7.80 -10.41
CA GLN A 42 12.67 6.97 -9.42
C GLN A 42 11.65 7.82 -8.67
N PRO A 43 10.35 7.45 -8.64
CA PRO A 43 9.34 8.26 -7.95
C PRO A 43 9.52 8.20 -6.44
N ASN A 44 9.15 9.26 -5.75
CA ASN A 44 8.84 9.16 -4.34
C ASN A 44 7.60 8.29 -4.14
N ILE A 45 7.54 7.58 -3.04
CA ILE A 45 6.39 6.73 -2.70
C ILE A 45 5.87 7.17 -1.32
N LEU A 46 4.59 7.55 -1.28
CA LEU A 46 3.90 7.91 -0.05
C LEU A 46 2.71 6.96 0.15
N LEU A 47 2.85 6.01 1.07
CA LEU A 47 1.80 5.08 1.46
C LEU A 47 1.11 5.58 2.73
N LEU A 48 -0.14 5.97 2.62
CA LEU A 48 -1.02 6.41 3.70
C LEU A 48 -2.02 5.28 4.01
N MET A 49 -2.03 4.78 5.23
CA MET A 49 -2.90 3.67 5.63
C MET A 49 -3.63 4.01 6.92
N ALA A 50 -4.93 4.29 6.84
CA ALA A 50 -5.78 4.51 8.01
C ALA A 50 -5.93 3.23 8.86
N ASP A 51 -6.44 3.36 10.09
CA ASP A 51 -6.63 2.26 11.05
C ASP A 51 -8.11 2.14 11.43
N ASP A 52 -8.79 1.09 11.03
CA ASP A 52 -10.23 0.86 11.26
C ASP A 52 -11.17 1.76 10.43
N MET A 53 -10.87 1.95 9.15
CA MET A 53 -11.67 2.74 8.23
C MET A 53 -12.07 1.90 7.00
N GLY A 54 -13.32 1.47 6.92
CA GLY A 54 -13.83 0.64 5.83
C GLY A 54 -13.99 1.39 4.51
N TYR A 55 -14.25 0.64 3.45
CA TYR A 55 -14.50 1.17 2.10
C TYR A 55 -15.61 2.23 2.06
N GLU A 56 -16.64 2.05 2.90
CA GLU A 56 -17.82 2.91 3.03
C GLU A 56 -17.53 4.30 3.63
N CYS A 57 -16.33 4.53 4.16
CA CYS A 57 -16.01 5.80 4.81
C CYS A 57 -15.52 6.90 3.85
N VAL A 58 -15.34 6.61 2.57
CA VAL A 58 -14.85 7.56 1.57
C VAL A 58 -15.99 7.96 0.63
N ASN A 59 -16.19 9.28 0.43
CA ASN A 59 -17.28 9.77 -0.42
C ASN A 59 -17.09 9.34 -1.89
N ALA A 60 -15.89 9.37 -2.43
CA ALA A 60 -15.59 8.89 -3.78
C ALA A 60 -15.98 7.42 -4.02
N ASN A 61 -16.12 6.61 -2.97
CA ASN A 61 -16.59 5.22 -3.02
C ASN A 61 -18.12 5.09 -2.94
N GLY A 62 -18.84 6.20 -2.79
CA GLY A 62 -20.30 6.23 -2.56
C GLY A 62 -20.69 6.28 -1.09
N GLY A 63 -19.74 6.48 -0.18
CA GLY A 63 -19.99 6.77 1.23
C GLY A 63 -20.66 8.13 1.40
N SER A 64 -21.57 8.27 2.36
CA SER A 64 -22.26 9.54 2.61
C SER A 64 -22.36 9.91 4.09
N SER A 65 -21.69 9.17 4.97
CA SER A 65 -21.68 9.44 6.40
C SER A 65 -20.59 10.42 6.85
N TYR A 66 -19.58 10.65 6.01
CA TYR A 66 -18.37 11.41 6.35
C TYR A 66 -18.08 12.47 5.30
N GLN A 67 -17.12 13.34 5.58
CA GLN A 67 -16.64 14.35 4.65
C GLN A 67 -15.16 14.06 4.33
N THR A 68 -14.86 13.73 3.06
CA THR A 68 -13.52 13.34 2.61
C THR A 68 -13.07 14.12 1.36
N PRO A 69 -13.15 15.47 1.34
CA PRO A 69 -12.91 16.25 0.13
C PRO A 69 -11.48 16.11 -0.43
N HIS A 70 -10.46 15.93 0.40
CA HIS A 70 -9.09 15.75 -0.07
C HIS A 70 -8.86 14.35 -0.66
N LEU A 71 -9.43 13.30 -0.06
CA LEU A 71 -9.43 11.96 -0.63
C LEU A 71 -10.22 11.90 -1.94
N ASP A 72 -11.37 12.56 -2.00
CA ASP A 72 -12.18 12.67 -3.21
C ASP A 72 -11.40 13.40 -4.31
N LYS A 73 -10.66 14.46 -3.98
CA LYS A 73 -9.78 15.15 -4.93
C LYS A 73 -8.65 14.28 -5.43
N LEU A 74 -8.02 13.48 -4.58
CA LEU A 74 -7.01 12.49 -5.01
C LEU A 74 -7.61 11.45 -5.96
N ALA A 75 -8.83 10.98 -5.70
CA ALA A 75 -9.55 10.06 -6.58
C ALA A 75 -9.92 10.71 -7.93
N GLU A 76 -10.42 11.94 -7.91
CA GLU A 76 -10.79 12.72 -9.09
C GLU A 76 -9.58 12.98 -10.01
N THR A 77 -8.42 13.27 -9.44
CA THR A 77 -7.19 13.56 -10.19
C THR A 77 -6.26 12.36 -10.35
N GLY A 78 -6.70 11.20 -9.92
CA GLY A 78 -5.97 9.95 -9.99
C GLY A 78 -6.87 8.77 -10.31
N MET A 79 -6.70 7.66 -9.59
CA MET A 79 -7.41 6.41 -9.81
C MET A 79 -7.98 5.86 -8.50
N ARG A 80 -9.18 5.31 -8.56
CA ARG A 80 -9.85 4.60 -7.49
C ARG A 80 -10.07 3.13 -7.86
N PHE A 81 -9.82 2.23 -6.94
CA PHE A 81 -10.06 0.80 -7.10
C PHE A 81 -11.34 0.40 -6.39
N GLU A 82 -12.23 -0.32 -7.10
CA GLU A 82 -13.44 -0.89 -6.50
C GLU A 82 -13.13 -2.09 -5.59
N HIS A 83 -11.99 -2.73 -5.78
CA HIS A 83 -11.66 -4.00 -5.15
C HIS A 83 -10.25 -3.99 -4.56
N CYS A 84 -10.11 -3.56 -3.30
CA CYS A 84 -8.88 -3.72 -2.53
C CYS A 84 -9.17 -4.48 -1.23
N TYR A 85 -8.38 -5.52 -0.97
CA TYR A 85 -8.60 -6.41 0.18
C TYR A 85 -7.40 -6.47 1.10
N SER A 86 -7.66 -6.10 2.35
CA SER A 86 -6.73 -6.20 3.48
C SER A 86 -6.92 -7.53 4.23
N GLN A 87 -6.57 -7.54 5.50
CA GLN A 87 -6.88 -8.60 6.45
C GLN A 87 -7.90 -8.10 7.48
N PRO A 88 -8.55 -8.99 8.25
CA PRO A 88 -9.58 -8.60 9.21
C PRO A 88 -9.10 -7.69 10.35
N LEU A 89 -7.79 -7.63 10.61
CA LEU A 89 -7.18 -6.85 11.69
C LEU A 89 -5.85 -6.23 11.26
N CYS A 90 -5.43 -5.23 12.04
CA CYS A 90 -4.28 -4.39 11.76
C CYS A 90 -2.95 -5.15 11.66
N THR A 91 -2.55 -5.98 12.63
CA THR A 91 -1.26 -6.70 12.56
C THR A 91 -1.15 -7.61 11.32
N PRO A 92 -2.12 -8.50 11.00
CA PRO A 92 -2.00 -9.32 9.81
C PRO A 92 -1.97 -8.51 8.51
N SER A 93 -2.71 -7.40 8.42
CA SER A 93 -2.64 -6.49 7.27
C SER A 93 -1.25 -5.87 7.11
N ARG A 94 -0.67 -5.38 8.21
CA ARG A 94 0.68 -4.79 8.24
C ARG A 94 1.76 -5.82 7.87
N VAL A 95 1.64 -7.06 8.35
CA VAL A 95 2.53 -8.17 7.96
C VAL A 95 2.44 -8.41 6.44
N LYS A 96 1.22 -8.50 5.90
CA LYS A 96 0.98 -8.82 4.50
C LYS A 96 1.48 -7.73 3.55
N ILE A 97 1.11 -6.47 3.81
CA ILE A 97 1.48 -5.34 2.95
C ILE A 97 3.00 -5.11 2.91
N MET A 98 3.67 -5.27 4.06
CA MET A 98 5.12 -5.05 4.14
C MET A 98 5.94 -6.16 3.51
N THR A 99 5.45 -7.41 3.54
CA THR A 99 6.23 -8.58 3.11
C THR A 99 5.87 -9.11 1.73
N GLY A 100 4.75 -8.68 1.15
CA GLY A 100 4.25 -9.21 -0.12
C GLY A 100 3.83 -10.68 -0.06
N MET A 101 3.66 -11.24 1.15
CA MET A 101 3.31 -12.65 1.37
C MET A 101 1.93 -12.82 1.99
N SER A 102 1.22 -13.87 1.58
CA SER A 102 0.01 -14.30 2.25
C SER A 102 0.28 -14.73 3.70
N ASN A 103 -0.57 -14.28 4.63
CA ASN A 103 -0.41 -14.52 6.08
C ASN A 103 -0.40 -15.99 6.47
N VAL A 104 -0.98 -16.89 5.67
CA VAL A 104 -0.88 -18.33 5.91
C VAL A 104 0.57 -18.79 6.01
N ARG A 105 1.52 -18.10 5.34
CA ARG A 105 2.94 -18.46 5.30
C ARG A 105 3.76 -17.88 6.43
N ASN A 106 3.51 -16.62 6.81
CA ASN A 106 4.44 -15.88 7.67
C ASN A 106 3.84 -15.28 8.94
N TYR A 107 2.52 -15.14 9.03
CA TYR A 107 1.87 -14.60 10.23
C TYR A 107 1.99 -15.58 11.41
N VAL A 108 2.40 -15.09 12.58
CA VAL A 108 2.59 -15.92 13.77
C VAL A 108 1.62 -15.59 14.89
N GLN A 109 1.49 -14.31 15.23
CA GLN A 109 0.59 -13.83 16.26
C GLN A 109 0.38 -12.33 16.14
N PHE A 110 -0.62 -11.81 16.84
CA PHE A 110 -0.91 -10.40 16.90
C PHE A 110 0.25 -9.60 17.53
N GLY A 111 0.60 -8.45 16.92
CA GLY A 111 1.65 -7.56 17.39
C GLY A 111 3.08 -7.99 17.01
N VAL A 112 3.26 -8.99 16.12
CA VAL A 112 4.59 -9.51 15.80
C VAL A 112 4.79 -9.70 14.29
N LEU A 113 5.87 -9.12 13.76
CA LEU A 113 6.52 -9.51 12.51
C LEU A 113 7.83 -10.24 12.84
N LYS A 114 8.05 -11.42 12.25
CA LYS A 114 9.30 -12.16 12.50
C LYS A 114 10.49 -11.38 11.94
N ARG A 115 11.57 -11.33 12.73
CA ARG A 115 12.77 -10.57 12.35
C ARG A 115 13.53 -11.11 11.13
N ASP A 116 13.22 -12.32 10.68
CA ASP A 116 13.77 -12.92 9.46
C ASP A 116 13.03 -12.51 8.18
N GLN A 117 12.02 -11.66 8.29
CA GLN A 117 11.22 -11.23 7.14
C GLN A 117 11.85 -10.04 6.43
N THR A 118 11.87 -10.09 5.10
CA THR A 118 12.21 -8.95 4.24
C THR A 118 10.94 -8.14 3.96
N THR A 119 11.07 -6.82 3.97
CA THR A 119 9.97 -5.87 3.74
C THR A 119 10.23 -5.02 2.51
N PHE A 120 9.21 -4.34 2.00
CA PHE A 120 9.38 -3.36 0.93
C PHE A 120 10.39 -2.26 1.32
N ALA A 121 10.45 -1.84 2.60
CA ALA A 121 11.40 -0.82 3.05
C ALA A 121 12.86 -1.28 2.91
N HIS A 122 13.17 -2.55 3.22
CA HIS A 122 14.51 -3.11 2.95
C HIS A 122 14.89 -3.03 1.47
N LEU A 123 13.94 -3.38 0.59
CA LEU A 123 14.20 -3.45 -0.85
C LEU A 123 14.37 -2.05 -1.46
N LEU A 124 13.54 -1.10 -1.04
CA LEU A 124 13.63 0.28 -1.49
C LEU A 124 14.88 0.97 -0.93
N LYS A 125 15.21 0.77 0.35
CA LYS A 125 16.45 1.26 0.94
C LYS A 125 17.67 0.75 0.16
N LYS A 126 17.70 -0.53 -0.20
CA LYS A 126 18.75 -1.10 -1.04
C LYS A 126 18.81 -0.48 -2.45
N ALA A 127 17.68 0.02 -2.95
CA ALA A 127 17.59 0.74 -4.22
C ALA A 127 17.94 2.24 -4.12
N GLY A 128 18.37 2.72 -2.93
CA GLY A 128 18.81 4.10 -2.71
C GLY A 128 17.73 5.05 -2.19
N TYR A 129 16.57 4.54 -1.76
CA TYR A 129 15.53 5.36 -1.15
C TYR A 129 15.88 5.73 0.29
N ALA A 130 15.67 7.00 0.67
CA ALA A 130 15.50 7.36 2.07
C ALA A 130 14.16 6.80 2.56
N THR A 131 14.12 6.20 3.76
CA THR A 131 12.92 5.48 4.22
C THR A 131 12.47 5.97 5.59
N CYS A 132 11.18 6.34 5.69
CA CYS A 132 10.56 6.82 6.91
C CYS A 132 9.26 6.09 7.21
N ILE A 133 9.02 5.77 8.48
CA ILE A 133 7.73 5.32 8.99
C ILE A 133 7.24 6.23 10.11
N VAL A 134 5.96 6.62 10.04
CA VAL A 134 5.34 7.46 11.07
C VAL A 134 3.99 6.90 11.48
N GLY A 135 3.59 7.06 12.75
CA GLY A 135 2.27 6.65 13.25
C GLY A 135 2.29 5.35 14.06
N LYS A 136 1.62 4.28 13.60
CA LYS A 136 1.45 3.04 14.35
C LYS A 136 2.40 1.94 13.85
N TRP A 137 3.16 1.32 14.75
CA TRP A 137 4.01 0.17 14.42
C TRP A 137 3.29 -1.17 14.50
N GLN A 138 3.09 -1.67 15.70
CA GLN A 138 2.38 -2.92 16.04
C GLN A 138 2.97 -4.21 15.39
N LEU A 139 4.28 -4.26 15.20
CA LEU A 139 4.99 -5.38 14.55
C LEU A 139 6.19 -5.89 15.36
N GLY A 140 6.28 -5.52 16.63
CA GLY A 140 7.32 -5.88 17.59
C GLY A 140 7.46 -4.80 18.65
N LYS A 141 8.14 -5.12 19.75
CA LYS A 141 8.36 -4.21 20.88
C LYS A 141 9.84 -3.88 21.08
N GLU A 142 10.71 -4.41 20.25
CA GLU A 142 12.14 -4.10 20.27
C GLU A 142 12.36 -2.67 19.81
N ALA A 143 13.21 -1.91 20.53
CA ALA A 143 13.44 -0.50 20.25
C ALA A 143 14.00 -0.26 18.84
N ASP A 144 14.79 -1.20 18.33
CA ASP A 144 15.38 -1.16 16.99
C ASP A 144 14.43 -1.70 15.88
N SER A 145 13.20 -2.08 16.23
CA SER A 145 12.32 -2.80 15.31
C SER A 145 12.07 -2.07 13.99
N PRO A 146 11.75 -0.76 13.97
CA PRO A 146 11.57 -0.05 12.70
C PRO A 146 12.83 -0.04 11.82
N GLN A 147 13.99 0.22 12.40
CA GLN A 147 15.28 0.25 11.70
C GLN A 147 15.67 -1.14 11.20
N HIS A 148 15.43 -2.18 12.02
CA HIS A 148 15.62 -3.58 11.62
C HIS A 148 14.81 -3.93 10.38
N PHE A 149 13.60 -3.41 10.24
CA PHE A 149 12.73 -3.69 9.10
C PHE A 149 12.90 -2.69 7.93
N GLY A 150 13.97 -1.90 7.92
CA GLY A 150 14.43 -1.15 6.77
C GLY A 150 14.10 0.34 6.76
N PHE A 151 13.57 0.91 7.86
CA PHE A 151 13.31 2.34 7.94
C PHE A 151 14.51 3.07 8.54
N ASP A 152 14.96 4.14 7.86
CA ASP A 152 16.06 5.01 8.35
C ASP A 152 15.58 5.88 9.50
N GLU A 153 14.36 6.41 9.37
CA GLU A 153 13.75 7.31 10.34
C GLU A 153 12.36 6.80 10.77
N SER A 154 12.01 7.12 12.00
CA SER A 154 10.70 6.76 12.55
C SER A 154 10.18 7.79 13.54
N CYS A 155 8.86 8.08 13.48
CA CYS A 155 8.13 8.82 14.50
C CYS A 155 6.85 8.07 14.83
N LEU A 156 6.87 7.25 15.87
CA LEU A 156 5.84 6.26 16.13
C LEU A 156 5.12 6.52 17.45
N TRP A 157 3.81 6.30 17.47
CA TRP A 157 3.12 6.11 18.73
C TRP A 157 3.75 4.92 19.45
N GLN A 158 4.08 5.10 20.70
CA GLN A 158 4.84 4.20 21.56
C GLN A 158 4.67 2.70 21.22
N HIS A 159 5.71 2.05 20.75
CA HIS A 159 5.68 0.61 20.43
C HIS A 159 6.41 -0.24 21.48
N THR A 160 7.32 0.35 22.24
CA THR A 160 8.07 -0.32 23.31
C THR A 160 7.31 -0.31 24.64
N ARG A 161 6.44 0.68 24.87
CA ARG A 161 5.60 0.85 26.08
C ARG A 161 4.23 0.16 25.93
N PRO A 162 3.48 -0.05 27.02
CA PRO A 162 2.07 -0.44 26.95
C PRO A 162 1.22 0.62 26.26
N ALA A 163 0.14 0.20 25.61
CA ALA A 163 -0.80 1.12 24.94
C ALA A 163 -1.53 2.09 25.90
N ARG A 164 -1.54 1.77 27.19
CA ARG A 164 -1.99 2.66 28.27
C ARG A 164 -0.89 2.80 29.27
N ASP A 165 -0.52 4.03 29.57
CA ASP A 165 0.45 4.39 30.58
C ASP A 165 -0.27 5.11 31.71
N GLU A 166 -0.08 4.68 32.95
CA GLU A 166 -0.77 5.20 34.13
C GLU A 166 -2.33 5.22 33.99
N GLY A 167 -2.87 4.25 33.24
CA GLY A 167 -4.31 4.13 33.00
C GLY A 167 -4.87 5.05 31.89
N ARG A 168 -4.04 5.90 31.29
CA ARG A 168 -4.40 6.86 30.23
C ARG A 168 -4.06 6.30 28.84
N ASP A 169 -4.95 6.51 27.88
CA ASP A 169 -4.62 6.27 26.47
C ASP A 169 -3.79 7.44 25.92
N THR A 170 -2.70 7.12 25.25
CA THR A 170 -1.69 8.09 24.79
C THR A 170 -1.64 8.22 23.28
N ARG A 171 -2.72 7.82 22.58
CA ARG A 171 -2.76 7.85 21.11
C ARG A 171 -2.92 9.24 20.53
N TYR A 172 -3.81 10.03 21.12
CA TYR A 172 -4.31 11.26 20.55
C TYR A 172 -3.88 12.48 21.35
N PRO A 173 -4.60 12.90 22.41
CA PRO A 173 -4.13 14.02 23.25
C PRO A 173 -2.96 13.55 24.12
N GLN A 174 -2.03 14.46 24.38
CA GLN A 174 -0.86 14.21 25.23
C GLN A 174 -0.12 12.90 24.83
N PRO A 175 0.36 12.79 23.59
CA PRO A 175 0.88 11.52 23.08
C PRO A 175 2.24 11.17 23.69
N HIS A 176 2.47 9.85 23.78
CA HIS A 176 3.81 9.31 23.96
C HIS A 176 4.31 8.85 22.60
N LEU A 177 5.35 9.48 22.07
CA LEU A 177 5.96 9.10 20.80
C LEU A 177 7.35 8.53 21.00
N GLU A 178 7.79 7.74 20.06
CA GLU A 178 9.17 7.24 19.94
C GLU A 178 9.73 7.72 18.61
N ILE A 179 10.73 8.61 18.67
CA ILE A 179 11.36 9.22 17.51
C ILE A 179 12.75 8.62 17.35
N ASN A 180 12.96 7.84 16.29
CA ASN A 180 14.23 7.14 16.03
C ASN A 180 14.72 6.28 17.22
N GLY A 181 13.76 5.69 17.95
CA GLY A 181 14.03 4.87 19.13
C GLY A 181 14.09 5.63 20.46
N GLU A 182 14.03 6.97 20.43
CA GLU A 182 14.02 7.81 21.63
C GLU A 182 12.58 8.16 22.04
N ALA A 183 12.23 7.86 23.29
CA ALA A 183 10.90 8.15 23.84
C ALA A 183 10.74 9.65 24.11
N LYS A 184 9.61 10.22 23.71
CA LYS A 184 9.27 11.63 23.92
C LYS A 184 7.83 11.75 24.37
N ASP A 185 7.64 12.38 25.51
CA ASP A 185 6.33 12.69 26.09
C ASP A 185 5.95 14.14 25.74
N TYR A 186 4.69 14.37 25.46
CA TYR A 186 4.17 15.66 25.04
C TYR A 186 3.15 16.21 26.03
N PRO A 187 2.97 17.54 26.10
CA PRO A 187 1.98 18.17 27.00
C PRO A 187 0.54 17.85 26.57
N ALA A 188 -0.41 18.22 27.44
CA ALA A 188 -1.83 17.86 27.28
C ALA A 188 -2.47 18.43 26.00
N GLU A 189 -2.00 19.58 25.53
CA GLU A 189 -2.51 20.29 24.36
C GLU A 189 -2.00 19.68 23.04
N ALA A 190 -1.00 18.83 23.12
CA ALA A 190 -0.41 18.21 21.93
C ALA A 190 -1.30 17.10 21.40
N TYR A 191 -1.38 16.98 20.07
CA TYR A 191 -2.17 15.98 19.38
C TYR A 191 -1.26 15.08 18.52
N GLY A 192 -1.24 13.80 18.82
CA GLY A 192 -0.32 12.83 18.21
C GLY A 192 -0.33 12.84 16.69
N PRO A 193 -1.51 12.72 16.03
CA PRO A 193 -1.58 12.73 14.57
C PRO A 193 -1.05 14.01 13.91
N ALA A 194 -1.16 15.17 14.57
CA ALA A 194 -0.59 16.42 14.07
C ALA A 194 0.94 16.35 14.06
N ILE A 195 1.56 15.99 15.21
CA ILE A 195 3.02 15.89 15.37
C ILE A 195 3.60 14.88 14.38
N VAL A 196 2.96 13.72 14.25
CA VAL A 196 3.40 12.65 13.36
C VAL A 196 3.34 13.10 11.90
N SER A 197 2.30 13.84 11.49
CA SER A 197 2.20 14.37 10.12
C SER A 197 3.19 15.50 9.86
N ASP A 198 3.49 16.34 10.86
CA ASP A 198 4.55 17.37 10.76
C ASP A 198 5.92 16.73 10.56
N TYR A 199 6.24 15.68 11.32
CA TYR A 199 7.49 14.93 11.17
C TYR A 199 7.65 14.36 9.74
N LEU A 200 6.58 13.85 9.16
CA LEU A 200 6.62 13.35 7.78
C LEU A 200 6.79 14.49 6.76
N CYS A 201 6.20 15.67 7.00
CA CYS A 201 6.47 16.86 6.17
C CYS A 201 7.94 17.28 6.23
N ASP A 202 8.55 17.31 7.41
CA ASP A 202 9.97 17.62 7.59
C ASP A 202 10.86 16.58 6.89
N PHE A 203 10.51 15.29 6.99
CA PHE A 203 11.22 14.23 6.28
C PHE A 203 11.19 14.45 4.77
N MET A 204 10.01 14.72 4.19
CA MET A 204 9.86 14.99 2.76
C MET A 204 10.70 16.19 2.32
N GLU A 205 10.75 17.26 3.12
CA GLU A 205 11.55 18.45 2.83
C GLU A 205 13.05 18.18 2.84
N ARG A 206 13.54 17.46 3.85
CA ARG A 206 14.96 17.09 3.97
C ARG A 206 15.43 16.12 2.86
N HIS A 207 14.53 15.36 2.27
CA HIS A 207 14.83 14.35 1.27
C HIS A 207 14.26 14.64 -0.13
N LYS A 208 13.82 15.89 -0.39
CA LYS A 208 13.17 16.27 -1.68
C LYS A 208 14.06 16.06 -2.92
N ASP A 209 15.37 16.04 -2.76
CA ASP A 209 16.35 15.93 -3.86
C ASP A 209 16.81 14.48 -4.13
N GLN A 210 16.21 13.49 -3.44
CA GLN A 210 16.46 12.07 -3.63
C GLN A 210 15.16 11.25 -3.49
N PRO A 211 15.06 10.06 -4.07
CA PRO A 211 13.87 9.24 -3.91
C PRO A 211 13.65 8.86 -2.46
N PHE A 212 12.40 8.92 -2.01
CA PHE A 212 12.03 8.51 -0.65
C PHE A 212 10.79 7.63 -0.60
N LEU A 213 10.72 6.83 0.45
CA LEU A 213 9.54 6.10 0.90
C LEU A 213 9.05 6.70 2.22
N GLY A 214 7.87 7.30 2.20
CA GLY A 214 7.11 7.64 3.41
C GLY A 214 5.99 6.62 3.62
N TYR A 215 6.04 5.87 4.72
CA TYR A 215 4.96 4.98 5.13
C TYR A 215 4.28 5.54 6.38
N TYR A 216 3.02 5.92 6.22
CA TYR A 216 2.21 6.46 7.33
C TYR A 216 1.04 5.51 7.64
N PRO A 217 1.28 4.42 8.39
CA PRO A 217 0.22 3.69 9.06
C PRO A 217 -0.35 4.54 10.19
N MET A 218 -1.44 5.23 9.92
CA MET A 218 -2.09 6.15 10.85
C MET A 218 -2.58 5.42 12.10
N ILE A 219 -2.83 6.17 13.18
CA ILE A 219 -3.51 5.67 14.37
C ILE A 219 -5.01 5.93 14.25
N LEU A 220 -5.39 7.00 13.52
CA LEU A 220 -6.78 7.39 13.25
C LEU A 220 -7.45 6.43 12.26
N PRO A 221 -8.77 6.21 12.38
CA PRO A 221 -9.68 6.60 13.46
C PRO A 221 -9.91 5.48 14.50
N HIS A 222 -8.87 4.70 14.87
CA HIS A 222 -8.96 3.62 15.85
C HIS A 222 -9.49 4.12 17.20
N ASN A 223 -10.32 3.33 17.87
CA ASN A 223 -10.79 3.65 19.23
C ASN A 223 -9.63 3.88 20.22
N PRO A 224 -9.79 4.73 21.27
CA PRO A 224 -11.02 5.39 21.70
C PRO A 224 -11.45 6.50 20.74
N PHE A 225 -12.77 6.59 20.48
CA PHE A 225 -13.31 7.68 19.68
C PHE A 225 -13.43 8.92 20.57
N VAL A 226 -12.54 9.87 20.33
CA VAL A 226 -12.40 11.10 21.11
C VAL A 226 -12.39 12.32 20.18
N PRO A 227 -12.73 13.51 20.67
CA PRO A 227 -12.64 14.72 19.89
C PRO A 227 -11.24 14.94 19.32
N THR A 228 -11.18 15.54 18.15
CA THR A 228 -9.96 16.04 17.51
C THR A 228 -9.76 17.53 17.86
N PRO A 229 -8.63 18.12 17.55
CA PRO A 229 -8.45 19.58 17.71
C PRO A 229 -9.42 20.44 16.88
N ASP A 230 -10.04 19.86 15.86
CA ASP A 230 -10.99 20.54 14.98
C ASP A 230 -12.46 20.24 15.34
N SER A 231 -12.72 19.43 16.35
CA SER A 231 -14.08 19.10 16.81
C SER A 231 -14.76 20.33 17.37
N GLU A 232 -16.01 20.54 17.02
CA GLU A 232 -16.84 21.68 17.51
C GLU A 232 -17.02 21.61 19.03
N ASP A 233 -17.29 20.41 19.57
CA ASP A 233 -17.37 20.17 21.02
C ASP A 233 -16.14 19.35 21.49
N PRO A 234 -15.17 19.97 22.19
CA PRO A 234 -13.99 19.27 22.70
C PRO A 234 -14.29 18.27 23.83
N ASN A 235 -15.53 18.27 24.35
CA ASN A 235 -16.01 17.36 25.39
C ASN A 235 -17.02 16.33 24.86
N CYS A 236 -17.17 16.22 23.55
CA CYS A 236 -18.11 15.30 22.92
C CYS A 236 -17.87 13.86 23.38
N ARG A 237 -18.94 13.16 23.79
CA ARG A 237 -18.93 11.76 24.19
C ARG A 237 -19.67 10.84 23.22
N ASP A 238 -20.23 11.40 22.15
CA ASP A 238 -20.85 10.61 21.08
C ASP A 238 -19.77 9.97 20.23
N HIS A 239 -19.73 8.64 20.26
CA HIS A 239 -18.74 7.85 19.52
C HIS A 239 -18.89 8.02 18.01
N ASN A 240 -20.10 8.19 17.48
CA ASN A 240 -20.30 8.37 16.04
C ASN A 240 -19.82 9.75 15.59
N GLN A 241 -20.15 10.82 16.37
CA GLN A 241 -19.64 12.16 16.09
C GLN A 241 -18.11 12.21 16.15
N ASN A 242 -17.52 11.66 17.21
CA ASN A 242 -16.07 11.62 17.34
C ASN A 242 -15.40 10.83 16.21
N TYR A 243 -16.02 9.73 15.76
CA TYR A 243 -15.50 8.97 14.61
C TYR A 243 -15.59 9.79 13.31
N GLN A 244 -16.67 10.55 13.10
CA GLN A 244 -16.80 11.48 11.96
C GLN A 244 -15.69 12.53 11.99
N ASP A 245 -15.46 13.15 13.14
CA ASP A 245 -14.41 14.16 13.33
C ASP A 245 -13.01 13.56 13.06
N MET A 246 -12.78 12.33 13.51
CA MET A 246 -11.52 11.61 13.27
C MET A 246 -11.31 11.29 11.79
N VAL A 247 -12.35 10.90 11.05
CA VAL A 247 -12.28 10.68 9.60
C VAL A 247 -12.01 12.00 8.87
N ALA A 248 -12.67 13.08 9.26
CA ALA A 248 -12.41 14.41 8.71
C ALA A 248 -10.96 14.87 8.99
N TYR A 249 -10.42 14.53 10.16
CA TYR A 249 -9.03 14.82 10.49
C TYR A 249 -8.02 14.00 9.65
N ILE A 250 -8.33 12.75 9.33
CA ILE A 250 -7.55 11.95 8.37
C ILE A 250 -7.51 12.66 7.02
N ASP A 251 -8.66 13.07 6.52
CA ASP A 251 -8.78 13.76 5.24
C ASP A 251 -7.98 15.07 5.22
N LYS A 252 -8.05 15.87 6.28
CA LYS A 252 -7.22 17.06 6.48
C LYS A 252 -5.71 16.74 6.42
N VAL A 253 -5.28 15.66 7.08
CA VAL A 253 -3.86 15.22 7.07
C VAL A 253 -3.44 14.80 5.65
N VAL A 254 -4.29 14.09 4.92
CA VAL A 254 -4.03 13.73 3.52
C VAL A 254 -3.85 14.99 2.65
N GLY A 255 -4.75 15.97 2.81
CA GLY A 255 -4.64 17.27 2.13
C GLY A 255 -3.36 18.02 2.46
N LYS A 256 -2.97 18.05 3.75
CA LYS A 256 -1.71 18.66 4.21
C LYS A 256 -0.48 18.03 3.56
N LEU A 257 -0.42 16.70 3.49
CA LEU A 257 0.71 15.99 2.90
C LEU A 257 0.79 16.21 1.38
N ALA A 258 -0.35 16.20 0.69
CA ALA A 258 -0.42 16.53 -0.74
C ALA A 258 0.04 17.97 -1.01
N ALA A 259 -0.45 18.95 -0.23
CA ALA A 259 -0.03 20.35 -0.34
C ALA A 259 1.47 20.55 -0.06
N LYS A 260 2.05 19.79 0.89
CA LYS A 260 3.50 19.84 1.14
C LYS A 260 4.31 19.35 -0.07
N LEU A 261 3.85 18.32 -0.78
CA LEU A 261 4.51 17.86 -2.01
C LEU A 261 4.41 18.90 -3.14
N ASP A 262 3.29 19.63 -3.22
CA ASP A 262 3.12 20.76 -4.16
C ASP A 262 4.06 21.91 -3.82
N GLU A 263 4.14 22.30 -2.52
CA GLU A 263 5.06 23.33 -2.01
C GLU A 263 6.53 23.01 -2.33
N LEU A 264 6.91 21.73 -2.21
CA LEU A 264 8.28 21.27 -2.49
C LEU A 264 8.57 21.09 -3.99
N GLY A 265 7.55 21.21 -4.87
CA GLY A 265 7.69 21.01 -6.32
C GLY A 265 8.00 19.58 -6.75
N ILE A 266 7.65 18.58 -5.92
CA ILE A 266 7.92 17.15 -6.17
C ILE A 266 6.64 16.32 -6.35
N ARG A 267 5.48 16.97 -6.45
CA ARG A 267 4.17 16.32 -6.56
C ARG A 267 4.07 15.39 -7.76
N ASP A 268 4.56 15.84 -8.93
CA ASP A 268 4.50 15.08 -10.19
C ASP A 268 5.44 13.87 -10.21
N ASN A 269 6.44 13.85 -9.32
CA ASN A 269 7.34 12.70 -9.13
C ASN A 269 7.00 11.90 -7.86
N THR A 270 5.75 11.96 -7.37
CA THR A 270 5.36 11.26 -6.15
C THR A 270 4.09 10.42 -6.37
N LEU A 271 4.21 9.10 -6.16
CA LEU A 271 3.09 8.18 -6.07
C LEU A 271 2.50 8.22 -4.65
N ILE A 272 1.29 8.76 -4.51
CA ILE A 272 0.50 8.66 -3.27
C ILE A 272 -0.45 7.47 -3.40
N LEU A 273 -0.47 6.60 -2.39
CA LEU A 273 -1.46 5.55 -2.20
C LEU A 273 -2.15 5.75 -0.86
N PHE A 274 -3.47 5.83 -0.86
CA PHE A 274 -4.29 5.83 0.36
C PHE A 274 -5.08 4.53 0.46
N THR A 275 -5.02 3.87 1.62
CA THR A 275 -5.77 2.65 1.93
C THR A 275 -6.08 2.57 3.43
N CYS A 276 -6.64 1.44 3.89
CA CYS A 276 -6.87 1.17 5.31
C CYS A 276 -6.50 -0.27 5.67
N ASP A 277 -6.11 -0.50 6.92
CA ASP A 277 -5.63 -1.83 7.35
C ASP A 277 -6.73 -2.87 7.57
N ASN A 278 -7.97 -2.47 7.83
CA ASN A 278 -9.15 -3.33 7.92
C ASN A 278 -10.44 -2.50 7.90
N GLY A 279 -11.57 -3.16 7.81
CA GLY A 279 -12.87 -2.48 7.86
C GLY A 279 -13.14 -1.75 9.18
N SER A 280 -14.18 -0.93 9.19
CA SER A 280 -14.60 -0.09 10.31
C SER A 280 -14.87 -0.92 11.58
N ALA A 281 -14.66 -0.30 12.74
CA ALA A 281 -14.97 -0.90 14.04
C ALA A 281 -16.44 -1.31 14.14
N GLY A 282 -16.72 -2.43 14.81
CA GLY A 282 -18.07 -3.02 14.90
C GLY A 282 -19.14 -2.12 15.54
N ALA A 283 -18.74 -1.08 16.28
CA ALA A 283 -19.67 -0.09 16.83
C ALA A 283 -20.13 0.96 15.80
N ILE A 284 -19.44 1.09 14.68
CA ILE A 284 -19.69 2.12 13.67
C ILE A 284 -20.69 1.65 12.63
N LYS A 285 -21.60 2.53 12.23
CA LYS A 285 -22.54 2.34 11.13
C LYS A 285 -22.41 3.48 10.14
N SER A 286 -22.30 3.13 8.87
CA SER A 286 -22.05 4.09 7.80
C SER A 286 -22.99 3.85 6.63
N GLN A 287 -23.28 4.89 5.87
CA GLN A 287 -24.07 4.84 4.64
C GLN A 287 -23.17 4.61 3.44
N LEU A 288 -23.50 3.62 2.60
CA LEU A 288 -22.84 3.35 1.33
C LEU A 288 -23.88 3.14 0.25
N ASN A 289 -23.94 4.00 -0.76
CA ASN A 289 -24.91 3.93 -1.87
C ASN A 289 -26.36 3.78 -1.36
N GLY A 290 -26.73 4.52 -0.31
CA GLY A 290 -28.06 4.50 0.30
C GLY A 290 -28.34 3.30 1.21
N ASN A 291 -27.40 2.38 1.40
CA ASN A 291 -27.52 1.24 2.30
C ASN A 291 -26.69 1.42 3.57
N MET A 292 -27.22 0.92 4.69
CA MET A 292 -26.51 0.93 5.96
C MET A 292 -25.50 -0.23 5.98
N VAL A 293 -24.22 0.08 6.23
CA VAL A 293 -23.14 -0.89 6.44
C VAL A 293 -22.75 -0.84 7.92
N GLN A 294 -22.79 -1.99 8.57
CA GLN A 294 -22.26 -2.18 9.92
C GLN A 294 -20.78 -2.49 9.82
N GLY A 295 -19.95 -1.79 10.60
CA GLY A 295 -18.53 -2.11 10.72
C GLY A 295 -18.30 -3.56 11.17
N ALA A 296 -17.31 -4.22 10.60
CA ALA A 296 -17.07 -5.65 10.81
C ALA A 296 -15.60 -5.99 11.04
N LYS A 297 -14.84 -5.05 11.61
CA LYS A 297 -13.44 -5.30 12.04
C LYS A 297 -13.32 -6.62 12.78
N GLY A 298 -12.32 -7.44 12.40
CA GLY A 298 -12.06 -8.73 13.02
C GLY A 298 -12.84 -9.90 12.43
N THR A 299 -13.74 -9.65 11.47
CA THR A 299 -14.48 -10.71 10.76
C THR A 299 -13.89 -10.96 9.37
N MET A 300 -14.14 -12.15 8.84
CA MET A 300 -13.71 -12.54 7.50
C MET A 300 -14.67 -12.04 6.40
N THR A 301 -15.72 -11.31 6.75
CA THR A 301 -16.72 -10.79 5.80
C THR A 301 -16.16 -9.65 4.93
N ASP A 302 -16.91 -9.26 3.90
CA ASP A 302 -16.54 -8.15 3.03
C ASP A 302 -16.31 -6.87 3.85
N ALA A 303 -17.24 -6.49 4.72
CA ALA A 303 -17.11 -5.31 5.57
C ALA A 303 -15.92 -5.36 6.57
N GLY A 304 -15.32 -6.53 6.80
CA GLY A 304 -14.12 -6.67 7.64
C GLY A 304 -12.80 -6.54 6.88
N THR A 305 -12.81 -6.78 5.55
CA THR A 305 -11.60 -6.91 4.74
C THR A 305 -11.54 -6.06 3.49
N HIS A 306 -12.67 -5.51 3.05
CA HIS A 306 -12.75 -4.59 1.91
C HIS A 306 -12.44 -3.17 2.35
N VAL A 307 -11.39 -2.59 1.78
CA VAL A 307 -10.85 -1.27 2.18
C VAL A 307 -10.73 -0.34 0.97
N PRO A 308 -10.73 0.99 1.17
CA PRO A 308 -10.49 1.91 0.07
C PRO A 308 -9.08 1.75 -0.50
N LEU A 309 -8.92 1.98 -1.79
CA LEU A 309 -7.63 2.21 -2.43
C LEU A 309 -7.76 3.35 -3.44
N ILE A 310 -7.06 4.44 -3.15
CA ILE A 310 -6.93 5.60 -4.03
C ILE A 310 -5.46 5.76 -4.36
N ALA A 311 -5.15 5.88 -5.64
CA ALA A 311 -3.80 6.10 -6.16
C ALA A 311 -3.75 7.43 -6.91
N ASN A 312 -2.74 8.24 -6.63
CA ASN A 312 -2.58 9.51 -7.31
C ASN A 312 -1.09 9.77 -7.61
N TRP A 313 -0.79 10.00 -8.88
CA TRP A 313 0.54 10.33 -9.40
C TRP A 313 0.35 11.15 -10.69
N PRO A 314 0.36 12.47 -10.58
CA PRO A 314 0.12 13.35 -11.73
C PRO A 314 1.04 13.03 -12.90
N GLY A 315 0.50 13.09 -14.11
CA GLY A 315 1.26 12.79 -15.33
C GLY A 315 1.52 11.30 -15.61
N THR A 316 1.34 10.43 -14.61
CA THR A 316 1.54 8.97 -14.75
C THR A 316 0.23 8.19 -14.62
N ILE A 317 -0.60 8.51 -13.64
CA ILE A 317 -1.92 7.89 -13.44
C ILE A 317 -2.97 8.69 -14.20
N PRO A 318 -3.80 8.06 -15.05
CA PRO A 318 -4.92 8.74 -15.70
C PRO A 318 -5.93 9.30 -14.68
N SER A 319 -6.28 10.59 -14.81
CA SER A 319 -7.22 11.25 -13.90
C SER A 319 -8.64 10.68 -14.00
N GLY A 320 -9.33 10.59 -12.88
CA GLY A 320 -10.74 10.20 -12.78
C GLY A 320 -11.02 8.74 -13.14
N LYS A 321 -10.01 7.90 -13.15
CA LYS A 321 -10.18 6.47 -13.43
C LYS A 321 -10.80 5.73 -12.25
N VAL A 322 -11.74 4.85 -12.59
CA VAL A 322 -12.26 3.81 -11.68
C VAL A 322 -11.95 2.46 -12.31
N THR A 323 -11.29 1.58 -11.55
CA THR A 323 -10.98 0.23 -12.04
C THR A 323 -11.66 -0.84 -11.19
N GLN A 324 -12.06 -1.93 -11.87
CA GLN A 324 -12.61 -3.13 -11.25
C GLN A 324 -11.52 -4.17 -10.93
N ASP A 325 -10.26 -3.86 -11.20
CA ASP A 325 -9.17 -4.78 -10.95
C ASP A 325 -9.01 -5.07 -9.46
N LEU A 326 -8.78 -6.34 -9.15
CA LEU A 326 -8.51 -6.78 -7.80
C LEU A 326 -7.13 -6.34 -7.33
N VAL A 327 -7.04 -5.85 -6.10
CA VAL A 327 -5.78 -5.61 -5.40
C VAL A 327 -5.79 -6.32 -4.05
N ASP A 328 -4.74 -7.05 -3.79
CA ASP A 328 -4.45 -7.71 -2.52
C ASP A 328 -3.31 -6.99 -1.80
N PHE A 329 -3.33 -6.93 -0.47
CA PHE A 329 -2.25 -6.27 0.27
C PHE A 329 -0.85 -6.85 0.02
N SER A 330 -0.76 -8.08 -0.48
CA SER A 330 0.54 -8.62 -0.92
C SER A 330 1.09 -7.94 -2.18
N ASP A 331 0.26 -7.23 -2.95
CA ASP A 331 0.63 -6.63 -4.23
C ASP A 331 1.42 -5.33 -4.09
N PHE A 332 1.37 -4.68 -2.92
CA PHE A 332 2.06 -3.41 -2.69
C PHE A 332 3.59 -3.55 -2.79
N LEU A 333 4.18 -4.58 -2.19
CA LEU A 333 5.62 -4.80 -2.25
C LEU A 333 6.14 -4.91 -3.69
N PRO A 334 5.65 -5.83 -4.56
CA PRO A 334 6.13 -5.90 -5.93
C PRO A 334 5.82 -4.64 -6.74
N THR A 335 4.71 -3.94 -6.47
CA THR A 335 4.38 -2.66 -7.13
C THR A 335 5.39 -1.56 -6.78
N PHE A 336 5.76 -1.44 -5.51
CA PHE A 336 6.79 -0.48 -5.09
C PHE A 336 8.15 -0.82 -5.67
N CYS A 337 8.52 -2.10 -5.66
CA CYS A 337 9.78 -2.55 -6.26
C CYS A 337 9.84 -2.23 -7.76
N GLU A 338 8.77 -2.49 -8.51
CA GLU A 338 8.70 -2.19 -9.93
C GLU A 338 8.75 -0.68 -10.18
N ALA A 339 7.97 0.13 -9.44
CA ALA A 339 7.98 1.58 -9.57
C ALA A 339 9.36 2.19 -9.24
N ALA A 340 10.07 1.63 -8.28
CA ALA A 340 11.39 2.07 -7.83
C ALA A 340 12.55 1.51 -8.67
N GLY A 341 12.30 0.55 -9.57
CA GLY A 341 13.36 -0.23 -10.21
C GLY A 341 14.16 -1.08 -9.21
N ALA A 342 13.56 -1.43 -8.07
CA ALA A 342 14.19 -2.21 -7.02
C ALA A 342 14.09 -3.72 -7.32
N ALA A 343 15.21 -4.42 -7.25
CA ALA A 343 15.21 -5.86 -7.49
C ALA A 343 14.64 -6.63 -6.27
N ILE A 344 13.70 -7.53 -6.52
CA ILE A 344 13.32 -8.55 -5.55
C ILE A 344 14.33 -9.69 -5.67
N PRO A 345 15.05 -10.08 -4.60
CA PRO A 345 16.09 -11.10 -4.66
C PRO A 345 15.58 -12.43 -5.21
N ALA A 346 16.39 -13.10 -6.04
CA ALA A 346 16.06 -14.42 -6.52
C ALA A 346 15.82 -15.39 -5.35
N GLY A 347 14.72 -16.15 -5.42
CA GLY A 347 14.30 -17.06 -4.34
C GLY A 347 13.56 -16.39 -3.17
N HIS A 348 13.44 -15.06 -3.14
CA HIS A 348 12.55 -14.40 -2.19
C HIS A 348 11.11 -14.68 -2.58
N ARG A 349 10.36 -15.33 -1.69
CA ARG A 349 8.99 -15.69 -1.96
C ARG A 349 8.07 -14.51 -1.73
N ILE A 350 7.26 -14.21 -2.73
CA ILE A 350 6.11 -13.30 -2.64
C ILE A 350 4.88 -14.00 -3.20
N ASP A 351 3.70 -13.61 -2.73
CA ASP A 351 2.40 -14.06 -3.27
C ASP A 351 1.69 -12.91 -4.01
N GLY A 352 2.25 -11.71 -3.89
CA GLY A 352 1.78 -10.52 -4.57
C GLY A 352 2.20 -10.44 -6.03
N GLN A 353 1.46 -9.67 -6.80
CA GLN A 353 1.79 -9.28 -8.18
C GLN A 353 1.64 -7.77 -8.31
N SER A 354 2.52 -7.15 -9.11
CA SER A 354 2.48 -5.70 -9.30
C SER A 354 1.23 -5.27 -10.04
N PHE A 355 0.65 -4.16 -9.61
CA PHE A 355 -0.44 -3.46 -10.30
C PHE A 355 0.03 -2.12 -10.89
N LEU A 356 1.34 -1.93 -11.10
CA LEU A 356 1.88 -0.68 -11.66
C LEU A 356 1.37 -0.40 -13.09
N ALA A 357 1.23 -1.44 -13.91
CA ALA A 357 0.65 -1.29 -15.25
C ALA A 357 -0.79 -0.74 -15.19
N GLN A 358 -1.62 -1.27 -14.27
CA GLN A 358 -2.97 -0.75 -14.06
C GLN A 358 -2.96 0.70 -13.58
N LEU A 359 -2.03 1.07 -12.69
CA LEU A 359 -1.85 2.47 -12.29
C LEU A 359 -1.55 3.38 -13.47
N ARG A 360 -0.80 2.92 -14.46
CA ARG A 360 -0.51 3.66 -15.70
C ARG A 360 -1.68 3.66 -16.70
N GLY A 361 -2.79 3.02 -16.37
CA GLY A 361 -3.92 2.86 -17.27
C GLY A 361 -3.71 1.78 -18.34
N GLU A 362 -2.69 0.97 -18.22
CA GLU A 362 -2.38 -0.15 -19.10
C GLU A 362 -3.12 -1.42 -18.63
N LYS A 363 -3.30 -2.38 -19.53
CA LYS A 363 -3.99 -3.63 -19.20
C LYS A 363 -3.19 -4.45 -18.17
N GLY A 364 -1.90 -4.56 -18.33
CA GLY A 364 -1.04 -5.38 -17.49
C GLY A 364 -1.52 -6.84 -17.36
N SER A 365 -1.30 -7.42 -16.19
CA SER A 365 -1.78 -8.75 -15.81
C SER A 365 -2.58 -8.65 -14.51
N PRO A 366 -3.83 -8.19 -14.54
CA PRO A 366 -4.64 -8.02 -13.34
C PRO A 366 -4.87 -9.36 -12.66
N ARG A 367 -4.98 -9.31 -11.35
CA ARG A 367 -5.26 -10.46 -10.50
C ARG A 367 -6.66 -11.02 -10.77
N GLU A 368 -6.79 -12.32 -10.87
CA GLU A 368 -8.08 -12.98 -11.07
C GLU A 368 -8.79 -13.30 -9.75
N TRP A 369 -8.05 -13.40 -8.67
CA TRP A 369 -8.56 -13.76 -7.35
C TRP A 369 -7.74 -13.15 -6.23
N VAL A 370 -8.35 -13.04 -5.05
CA VAL A 370 -7.71 -12.68 -3.78
C VAL A 370 -7.91 -13.82 -2.78
N TYR A 371 -6.90 -14.06 -1.96
CA TYR A 371 -6.93 -15.03 -0.87
C TYR A 371 -6.67 -14.35 0.48
N CYS A 372 -7.52 -14.64 1.45
CA CYS A 372 -7.36 -14.19 2.83
C CYS A 372 -7.24 -15.39 3.76
N TRP A 373 -6.30 -15.31 4.68
CA TRP A 373 -6.16 -16.23 5.79
C TRP A 373 -5.85 -15.44 7.05
N TYR A 374 -6.57 -15.75 8.12
CA TYR A 374 -6.36 -15.10 9.40
C TYR A 374 -6.55 -16.08 10.55
N SER A 375 -5.72 -15.96 11.59
CA SER A 375 -5.87 -16.61 12.89
C SER A 375 -5.34 -15.69 13.98
N ARG A 376 -6.19 -15.37 14.95
CA ARG A 376 -5.83 -14.45 16.03
C ARG A 376 -4.58 -14.89 16.79
N GLY A 377 -4.43 -16.16 17.07
CA GLY A 377 -3.30 -16.75 17.81
C GLY A 377 -2.30 -17.51 16.95
N GLY A 378 -2.39 -17.43 15.61
CA GLY A 378 -1.51 -18.17 14.70
C GLY A 378 -1.78 -19.69 14.61
N GLY A 379 -2.86 -20.20 15.22
CA GLY A 379 -3.30 -21.60 15.13
C GLY A 379 -4.11 -21.90 13.85
N LYS A 380 -5.16 -22.74 13.98
CA LYS A 380 -6.10 -22.99 12.89
C LYS A 380 -6.76 -21.67 12.50
N GLY A 381 -6.60 -21.27 11.25
CA GLY A 381 -7.13 -20.01 10.72
C GLY A 381 -8.47 -20.21 10.03
N GLU A 382 -9.16 -19.10 9.86
CA GLU A 382 -10.24 -18.94 8.90
C GLU A 382 -9.65 -18.45 7.58
N GLN A 383 -10.30 -18.75 6.48
CA GLN A 383 -9.82 -18.35 5.16
C GLN A 383 -10.98 -18.24 4.16
N TRP A 384 -10.74 -17.50 3.10
CA TRP A 384 -11.61 -17.45 1.93
C TRP A 384 -10.79 -17.17 0.67
N ALA A 385 -11.38 -17.50 -0.48
CA ALA A 385 -10.95 -17.03 -1.79
C ALA A 385 -12.10 -16.29 -2.47
N ARG A 386 -11.80 -15.24 -3.23
CA ARG A 386 -12.79 -14.48 -3.99
C ARG A 386 -12.25 -13.95 -5.32
N ASN A 387 -13.15 -13.68 -6.26
CA ASN A 387 -12.93 -12.79 -7.39
C ASN A 387 -13.71 -11.47 -7.16
N GLN A 388 -13.94 -10.67 -8.20
CA GLN A 388 -14.70 -9.42 -8.08
C GLN A 388 -16.13 -9.65 -7.55
N ARG A 389 -16.77 -10.75 -7.96
CA ARG A 389 -18.19 -11.01 -7.70
C ARG A 389 -18.42 -12.08 -6.64
N TYR A 390 -17.71 -13.20 -6.73
CA TYR A 390 -17.99 -14.39 -5.92
C TYR A 390 -16.94 -14.59 -4.82
N LYS A 391 -17.39 -15.13 -3.69
CA LYS A 391 -16.56 -15.47 -2.53
C LYS A 391 -16.86 -16.87 -2.01
N LEU A 392 -15.82 -17.68 -1.79
CA LEU A 392 -15.89 -19.05 -1.35
C LEU A 392 -15.15 -19.24 -0.02
N TYR A 393 -15.82 -19.91 0.93
CA TYR A 393 -15.25 -20.37 2.18
C TYR A 393 -14.95 -21.88 2.15
N PRO A 394 -14.01 -22.37 2.99
CA PRO A 394 -13.65 -23.82 3.03
C PRO A 394 -14.77 -24.74 3.47
N ASP A 395 -15.77 -24.24 4.17
CA ASP A 395 -16.98 -24.99 4.58
C ASP A 395 -17.99 -25.15 3.43
N GLY A 396 -17.65 -24.63 2.26
CA GLY A 396 -18.45 -24.69 1.03
C GLY A 396 -19.45 -23.55 0.87
N LYS A 397 -19.58 -22.64 1.86
CA LYS A 397 -20.42 -21.45 1.71
C LYS A 397 -19.88 -20.58 0.57
N PHE A 398 -20.78 -20.22 -0.34
CA PHE A 398 -20.44 -19.48 -1.55
C PHE A 398 -21.43 -18.34 -1.74
N TYR A 399 -20.92 -17.12 -1.95
CA TYR A 399 -21.74 -15.92 -1.99
C TYR A 399 -21.51 -15.14 -3.28
N ASP A 400 -22.58 -14.50 -3.78
CA ASP A 400 -22.50 -13.43 -4.78
C ASP A 400 -22.43 -12.08 -4.04
N ILE A 401 -21.22 -11.56 -3.85
CA ILE A 401 -21.00 -10.33 -3.07
C ILE A 401 -21.60 -9.10 -3.75
N SER A 402 -21.81 -9.14 -5.07
CA SER A 402 -22.46 -8.04 -5.78
C SER A 402 -23.94 -7.88 -5.40
N GLN A 403 -24.57 -8.94 -4.92
CA GLN A 403 -25.97 -8.98 -4.50
C GLN A 403 -26.12 -9.10 -2.98
N ASP A 404 -25.21 -9.78 -2.32
CA ASP A 404 -25.24 -10.01 -0.87
C ASP A 404 -23.88 -9.64 -0.24
N ARG A 405 -23.61 -8.36 -0.14
CA ARG A 405 -22.39 -7.82 0.45
C ARG A 405 -22.23 -8.15 1.94
N LEU A 406 -23.35 -8.44 2.61
CA LEU A 406 -23.36 -8.80 4.03
C LEU A 406 -23.17 -10.31 4.26
N GLU A 407 -23.09 -11.11 3.21
CA GLU A 407 -22.86 -12.56 3.27
C GLU A 407 -23.89 -13.29 4.14
N THR A 408 -25.15 -12.92 3.98
CA THR A 408 -26.28 -13.44 4.78
C THR A 408 -26.88 -14.71 4.19
N THR A 409 -26.81 -14.87 2.85
CA THR A 409 -27.52 -15.91 2.12
C THR A 409 -26.58 -16.61 1.12
N PRO A 410 -25.98 -17.75 1.50
CA PRO A 410 -25.16 -18.52 0.57
C PRO A 410 -25.97 -18.98 -0.66
N LEU A 411 -25.34 -18.97 -1.84
CA LEU A 411 -25.92 -19.48 -3.05
C LEU A 411 -26.12 -21.00 -2.95
N VAL A 412 -27.32 -21.47 -3.23
CA VAL A 412 -27.71 -22.89 -3.29
C VAL A 412 -27.70 -23.37 -4.75
N GLU A 413 -28.38 -22.65 -5.62
CA GLU A 413 -28.42 -22.92 -7.05
C GLU A 413 -27.37 -22.07 -7.76
N LEU A 414 -26.57 -22.70 -8.62
CA LEU A 414 -25.45 -22.04 -9.27
C LEU A 414 -25.68 -21.98 -10.78
N SER A 415 -25.63 -20.78 -11.35
CA SER A 415 -25.49 -20.60 -12.79
C SER A 415 -24.18 -21.22 -13.30
N PRO A 416 -24.05 -21.49 -14.61
CA PRO A 416 -22.80 -21.98 -15.19
C PRO A 416 -21.58 -21.08 -14.85
N GLU A 417 -21.77 -19.76 -14.86
CA GLU A 417 -20.74 -18.79 -14.45
C GLU A 417 -20.33 -18.97 -12.97
N ALA A 418 -21.32 -19.08 -12.08
CA ALA A 418 -21.08 -19.28 -10.66
C ALA A 418 -20.39 -20.63 -10.36
N GLN A 419 -20.72 -21.70 -11.10
CA GLN A 419 -20.06 -23.00 -11.02
C GLN A 419 -18.58 -22.90 -11.41
N GLN A 420 -18.28 -22.22 -12.52
CA GLN A 420 -16.91 -22.00 -12.98
C GLN A 420 -16.13 -21.16 -11.96
N ALA A 421 -16.69 -20.08 -11.47
CA ALA A 421 -16.07 -19.24 -10.45
C ALA A 421 -15.78 -20.03 -9.16
N ARG A 422 -16.75 -20.84 -8.70
CA ARG A 422 -16.58 -21.71 -7.53
C ARG A 422 -15.45 -22.73 -7.72
N ALA A 423 -15.33 -23.34 -8.90
CA ALA A 423 -14.25 -24.29 -9.20
C ALA A 423 -12.87 -23.60 -9.19
N THR A 424 -12.76 -22.40 -9.78
CA THR A 424 -11.53 -21.59 -9.74
C THR A 424 -11.15 -21.24 -8.31
N LEU A 425 -12.09 -20.74 -7.50
CA LEU A 425 -11.84 -20.33 -6.11
C LEU A 425 -11.52 -21.52 -5.21
N GLN A 426 -12.10 -22.70 -5.48
CA GLN A 426 -11.71 -23.94 -4.79
C GLN A 426 -10.25 -24.28 -5.08
N GLY A 427 -9.81 -24.17 -6.34
CA GLY A 427 -8.41 -24.36 -6.71
C GLY A 427 -7.46 -23.41 -5.97
N VAL A 428 -7.89 -22.16 -5.71
CA VAL A 428 -7.12 -21.21 -4.88
C VAL A 428 -7.03 -21.70 -3.43
N LEU A 429 -8.14 -22.13 -2.82
CA LEU A 429 -8.12 -22.68 -1.45
C LEU A 429 -7.20 -23.91 -1.36
N ASP A 430 -7.24 -24.78 -2.36
CA ASP A 430 -6.40 -25.98 -2.43
C ASP A 430 -4.91 -25.63 -2.59
N GLN A 431 -4.57 -24.59 -3.36
CA GLN A 431 -3.19 -24.10 -3.51
C GLN A 431 -2.56 -23.68 -2.17
N PHE A 432 -3.35 -23.15 -1.24
CA PHE A 432 -2.87 -22.68 0.05
C PHE A 432 -3.05 -23.70 1.19
N LYS A 433 -3.63 -24.89 0.92
CA LYS A 433 -3.95 -25.89 1.92
C LYS A 433 -2.75 -26.28 2.81
N ASP A 434 -1.58 -26.47 2.20
CA ASP A 434 -0.35 -26.90 2.89
C ASP A 434 0.68 -25.75 3.00
N ALA A 435 0.23 -24.50 2.78
CA ALA A 435 1.14 -23.36 2.77
C ALA A 435 1.60 -22.92 4.17
N ARG A 436 0.89 -23.36 5.23
CA ARG A 436 1.22 -23.04 6.62
C ARG A 436 2.45 -23.82 7.05
N PRO A 437 3.54 -23.16 7.50
CA PRO A 437 4.69 -23.87 8.06
C PRO A 437 4.29 -24.71 9.28
N ALA A 438 4.82 -25.93 9.37
CA ALA A 438 4.65 -26.75 10.56
C ALA A 438 5.09 -26.00 11.82
N PRO A 439 4.39 -26.15 12.96
CA PRO A 439 4.83 -25.59 14.22
C PRO A 439 6.25 -26.07 14.54
N LYS A 440 7.17 -25.13 14.83
CA LYS A 440 8.50 -25.54 15.32
C LYS A 440 8.30 -26.31 16.63
N GLU A 441 8.80 -27.54 16.70
CA GLU A 441 8.80 -28.30 17.93
C GLU A 441 9.40 -27.46 19.07
N LYS A 442 8.64 -27.28 20.14
CA LYS A 442 9.17 -26.65 21.37
C LYS A 442 10.32 -27.50 21.84
N LYS A 443 11.57 -27.06 21.67
CA LYS A 443 12.69 -27.71 22.38
C LYS A 443 12.32 -27.77 23.84
N LYS A 444 12.07 -28.97 24.33
CA LYS A 444 11.90 -29.24 25.79
C LYS A 444 13.14 -28.64 26.47
N ARG A 445 12.97 -27.57 27.22
CA ARG A 445 14.05 -27.12 28.13
C ARG A 445 14.31 -28.28 29.07
N LYS A 446 15.52 -28.88 28.92
CA LYS A 446 16.07 -29.81 29.92
C LYS A 446 16.47 -29.03 31.15
#